data_922dd7ba4f9c261270ca87aecb3885ae
#
_entry.id   922dd7ba4f9c261270ca87aecb3885ae
#
_cell.length_a   1.000
_cell.length_b   1.000
_cell.length_c   1.000
_cell.angle_alpha   90.00
_cell.angle_beta   90.00
_cell.angle_gamma   90.00
#
_symmetry.space_group_name_H-M   'P 1'
#
loop_
_entity.id
_entity.type
_entity.pdbx_description
1 polymer ?
#
loop_
_entity_poly.entity_id
_entity_poly.type
_entity_poly.pdbx_seq_one_letter_code
_entity_poly.pdbx_strand_id
1 'polypeptide(L)'
;MTFSNPIRVGRQSAIRVFAHEYRDATLPEQGSGEYDPGFMVTRLGAKINRALIAGTIDSSERRESESGQSFRFNLIDVTGTHRVEVSPFNPELHPEAEEIHARFERGDRFIMMVVGKQRSFTTEDGGVFTSYNAQEMREINSQTYAEWLAETADATLRRIDAYEKALTAEQSMAGFRGAGIPEDLVDGMLLSRAHYPDFESEVYMLDVLQALNAALGRSVEIVNRSPEPVPSNPVVEEKPPQNIVSENGSAMSLDDLIISTIAAGDRGEGVDYDAIIRECSVHGHSRQDAEDAIDSLRAVGGRISEHKFGWFRLTEV
;
A
#
# COMPACT_ATOMS: atom_id res chain seq x y z
N MET A 1 10.47 -44.71 -25.64
CA MET A 1 10.56 -43.70 -24.57
C MET A 1 10.39 -42.35 -25.24
N THR A 2 9.19 -41.80 -25.18
CA THR A 2 8.87 -40.47 -25.74
C THR A 2 9.22 -39.43 -24.66
N PHE A 3 10.29 -38.67 -24.89
CA PHE A 3 10.63 -37.52 -24.05
C PHE A 3 9.58 -36.43 -24.33
N SER A 4 8.64 -36.25 -23.39
CA SER A 4 7.82 -35.04 -23.38
C SER A 4 8.73 -33.86 -23.13
N ASN A 5 8.91 -33.01 -24.12
CA ASN A 5 9.55 -31.72 -23.96
C ASN A 5 8.71 -30.94 -22.92
N PRO A 6 9.27 -30.41 -21.82
CA PRO A 6 8.53 -29.57 -20.91
C PRO A 6 8.04 -28.34 -21.69
N ILE A 7 6.73 -28.12 -21.66
CA ILE A 7 6.13 -26.92 -22.24
C ILE A 7 6.79 -25.75 -21.50
N ARG A 8 7.64 -24.98 -22.16
CA ARG A 8 8.15 -23.72 -21.62
C ARG A 8 6.97 -22.80 -21.43
N VAL A 9 6.51 -22.66 -20.19
CA VAL A 9 5.54 -21.61 -19.84
C VAL A 9 6.18 -20.27 -20.21
N GLY A 10 5.58 -19.58 -21.19
CA GLY A 10 6.08 -18.29 -21.64
C GLY A 10 6.13 -17.30 -20.47
N ARG A 11 7.11 -16.37 -20.53
CA ARG A 11 7.23 -15.31 -19.51
C ARG A 11 5.92 -14.52 -19.47
N GLN A 12 5.29 -14.43 -18.29
CA GLN A 12 4.03 -13.72 -18.11
C GLN A 12 4.24 -12.22 -18.37
N SER A 13 3.29 -11.59 -19.07
CA SER A 13 3.29 -10.13 -19.26
C SER A 13 3.14 -9.40 -17.93
N ALA A 14 3.79 -8.25 -17.81
CA ALA A 14 3.60 -7.40 -16.64
C ALA A 14 2.25 -6.68 -16.71
N ILE A 15 1.49 -6.69 -15.62
CA ILE A 15 0.19 -6.04 -15.50
C ILE A 15 0.40 -4.68 -14.85
N ARG A 16 -0.25 -3.63 -15.36
CA ARG A 16 -0.30 -2.32 -14.72
C ARG A 16 -1.32 -2.34 -13.60
N VAL A 17 -0.90 -1.90 -12.42
CA VAL A 17 -1.71 -1.89 -11.22
C VAL A 17 -1.30 -0.72 -10.32
N PHE A 18 -2.28 -0.08 -9.67
CA PHE A 18 -2.04 0.92 -8.65
C PHE A 18 -1.68 0.29 -7.31
N ALA A 19 -1.00 1.07 -6.47
CA ALA A 19 -0.55 0.61 -5.16
C ALA A 19 -1.71 0.17 -4.27
N HIS A 20 -2.82 0.89 -4.27
CA HIS A 20 -4.01 0.55 -3.49
C HIS A 20 -4.58 -0.82 -3.87
N GLU A 21 -4.83 -1.07 -5.15
CA GLU A 21 -5.37 -2.35 -5.62
C GLU A 21 -4.47 -3.53 -5.23
N TYR A 22 -3.15 -3.38 -5.36
CA TYR A 22 -2.21 -4.45 -5.05
C TYR A 22 -2.04 -4.66 -3.53
N ARG A 23 -2.03 -3.59 -2.74
CA ARG A 23 -1.92 -3.66 -1.29
C ARG A 23 -3.11 -4.39 -0.66
N ASP A 24 -4.31 -4.21 -1.22
CA ASP A 24 -5.54 -4.83 -0.74
C ASP A 24 -5.69 -6.30 -1.16
N ALA A 25 -4.76 -6.81 -1.98
CA ALA A 25 -4.79 -8.19 -2.42
C ALA A 25 -4.31 -9.15 -1.31
N THR A 26 -5.18 -10.09 -0.93
CA THR A 26 -4.93 -11.07 0.14
C THR A 26 -5.05 -12.51 -0.33
N LEU A 27 -5.20 -12.76 -1.63
CA LEU A 27 -5.36 -14.10 -2.20
C LEU A 27 -4.11 -14.51 -3.02
N PRO A 28 -3.10 -15.15 -2.41
CA PRO A 28 -2.03 -15.78 -3.15
C PRO A 28 -2.54 -17.06 -3.80
N GLU A 29 -2.37 -17.19 -5.09
CA GLU A 29 -2.63 -18.41 -5.85
C GLU A 29 -1.27 -19.06 -6.19
N GLN A 30 -1.04 -20.25 -5.68
CA GLN A 30 0.13 -21.04 -6.04
C GLN A 30 -0.25 -22.00 -7.17
N GLY A 31 0.63 -22.13 -8.16
CA GLY A 31 0.48 -23.13 -9.18
C GLY A 31 0.51 -24.56 -8.61
N SER A 32 -0.04 -25.52 -9.34
CA SER A 32 -0.13 -26.92 -8.92
C SER A 32 1.21 -27.67 -8.98
N GLY A 33 2.21 -27.12 -9.65
CA GLY A 33 3.54 -27.69 -9.85
C GLY A 33 4.66 -26.86 -9.20
N GLU A 34 5.78 -27.51 -8.90
CA GLU A 34 6.97 -26.89 -8.28
C GLU A 34 7.51 -25.67 -9.08
N TYR A 35 7.26 -25.64 -10.40
CA TYR A 35 7.74 -24.58 -11.31
C TYR A 35 6.61 -23.70 -11.86
N ASP A 36 5.38 -23.92 -11.41
CA ASP A 36 4.26 -23.09 -11.86
C ASP A 36 4.37 -21.67 -11.30
N PRO A 37 4.02 -20.65 -12.07
CA PRO A 37 4.06 -19.28 -11.59
C PRO A 37 3.02 -19.07 -10.49
N GLY A 38 3.46 -18.53 -9.35
CA GLY A 38 2.54 -18.02 -8.33
C GLY A 38 1.95 -16.67 -8.76
N PHE A 39 0.70 -16.44 -8.40
CA PHE A 39 -0.01 -15.19 -8.66
C PHE A 39 -0.54 -14.58 -7.35
N MET A 40 -0.69 -13.27 -7.36
CA MET A 40 -1.56 -12.57 -6.40
C MET A 40 -2.85 -12.19 -7.14
N VAL A 41 -3.98 -12.62 -6.62
CA VAL A 41 -5.30 -12.28 -7.17
C VAL A 41 -5.84 -11.06 -6.45
N THR A 42 -6.12 -9.97 -7.20
CA THR A 42 -6.69 -8.75 -6.62
C THR A 42 -8.20 -8.87 -6.42
N ARG A 43 -8.78 -7.96 -5.65
CA ARG A 43 -10.24 -7.86 -5.48
C ARG A 43 -10.96 -7.65 -6.81
N LEU A 44 -10.34 -6.92 -7.74
CA LEU A 44 -10.85 -6.71 -9.10
C LEU A 44 -10.53 -7.85 -10.09
N GLY A 45 -10.05 -8.99 -9.59
CA GLY A 45 -9.84 -10.22 -10.37
C GLY A 45 -8.56 -10.23 -11.22
N ALA A 46 -7.64 -9.29 -11.04
CA ALA A 46 -6.35 -9.39 -11.73
C ALA A 46 -5.48 -10.50 -11.12
N LYS A 47 -4.92 -11.38 -11.95
CA LYS A 47 -3.91 -12.37 -11.56
C LYS A 47 -2.52 -11.81 -11.82
N ILE A 48 -1.85 -11.35 -10.78
CA ILE A 48 -0.56 -10.66 -10.88
C ILE A 48 0.58 -11.62 -10.56
N ASN A 49 1.35 -12.00 -11.57
CA ASN A 49 2.67 -12.63 -11.41
C ASN A 49 3.79 -11.57 -11.51
N ARG A 50 3.65 -10.65 -12.49
CA ARG A 50 4.54 -9.52 -12.73
C ARG A 50 3.72 -8.26 -12.86
N ALA A 51 4.23 -7.16 -12.30
CA ALA A 51 3.62 -5.85 -12.43
C ALA A 51 4.58 -4.85 -13.07
N LEU A 52 4.01 -3.89 -13.81
CA LEU A 52 4.66 -2.67 -14.24
C LEU A 52 4.11 -1.53 -13.40
N ILE A 53 4.91 -1.06 -12.47
CA ILE A 53 4.57 -0.01 -11.53
C ILE A 53 5.43 1.23 -11.74
N ALA A 54 4.95 2.39 -11.36
CA ALA A 54 5.72 3.61 -11.36
C ALA A 54 5.32 4.52 -10.18
N GLY A 55 6.28 5.31 -9.71
CA GLY A 55 6.05 6.25 -8.61
C GLY A 55 7.31 7.00 -8.24
N THR A 56 7.16 8.01 -7.37
CA THR A 56 8.29 8.74 -6.80
C THR A 56 8.90 7.92 -5.67
N ILE A 57 10.22 7.88 -5.60
CA ILE A 57 10.92 7.25 -4.47
C ILE A 57 10.66 8.08 -3.21
N ASP A 58 10.10 7.43 -2.20
CA ASP A 58 9.83 7.99 -0.88
C ASP A 58 10.86 7.53 0.16
N SER A 59 11.27 6.28 0.09
CA SER A 59 12.31 5.75 0.94
C SER A 59 13.24 4.79 0.20
N SER A 60 14.46 4.70 0.68
CA SER A 60 15.49 3.82 0.16
C SER A 60 16.31 3.24 1.31
N GLU A 61 16.40 1.94 1.39
CA GLU A 61 17.12 1.23 2.45
C GLU A 61 18.07 0.19 1.83
N ARG A 62 19.33 0.22 2.25
CA ARG A 62 20.32 -0.81 1.94
C ARG A 62 20.41 -1.79 3.12
N ARG A 63 20.37 -3.06 2.83
CA ARG A 63 20.50 -4.14 3.83
C ARG A 63 21.59 -5.09 3.45
N GLU A 64 22.37 -5.52 4.46
CA GLU A 64 23.36 -6.57 4.34
C GLU A 64 22.91 -7.78 5.15
N SER A 65 22.98 -8.97 4.55
CA SER A 65 22.66 -10.23 5.18
C SER A 65 23.71 -11.29 4.82
N GLU A 66 23.62 -12.46 5.43
CA GLU A 66 24.46 -13.61 5.05
C GLU A 66 24.30 -14.02 3.59
N SER A 67 23.12 -13.77 3.00
CA SER A 67 22.83 -14.03 1.59
C SER A 67 23.40 -12.99 0.64
N GLY A 68 23.95 -11.87 1.17
CA GLY A 68 24.49 -10.76 0.41
C GLY A 68 23.69 -9.46 0.61
N GLN A 69 24.03 -8.47 -0.22
CA GLN A 69 23.44 -7.15 -0.21
C GLN A 69 22.05 -7.15 -0.89
N SER A 70 21.12 -6.40 -0.33
CA SER A 70 19.80 -6.13 -0.91
C SER A 70 19.43 -4.66 -0.76
N PHE A 71 18.49 -4.19 -1.58
CA PHE A 71 17.94 -2.85 -1.47
C PHE A 71 16.42 -2.93 -1.36
N ARG A 72 15.86 -2.02 -0.59
CA ARG A 72 14.42 -1.86 -0.46
C ARG A 72 14.03 -0.44 -0.77
N PHE A 73 13.06 -0.27 -1.66
CA PHE A 73 12.55 1.02 -2.08
C PHE A 73 11.04 1.07 -1.85
N ASN A 74 10.55 2.19 -1.36
CA ASN A 74 9.14 2.53 -1.41
C ASN A 74 8.93 3.54 -2.55
N LEU A 75 8.02 3.20 -3.46
CA LEU A 75 7.60 4.05 -4.57
C LEU A 75 6.17 4.50 -4.30
N ILE A 76 5.92 5.80 -4.22
CA ILE A 76 4.58 6.35 -4.02
C ILE A 76 3.99 6.70 -5.38
N ASP A 77 2.86 6.09 -5.70
CA ASP A 77 1.96 6.55 -6.75
C ASP A 77 0.82 7.39 -6.16
N VAL A 78 -0.14 7.78 -6.99
CA VAL A 78 -1.26 8.64 -6.55
C VAL A 78 -2.25 7.93 -5.60
N THR A 79 -2.13 6.63 -5.39
CA THR A 79 -3.05 5.79 -4.60
C THR A 79 -2.40 5.20 -3.36
N GLY A 80 -1.08 5.25 -3.26
CA GLY A 80 -0.35 4.69 -2.13
C GLY A 80 1.07 4.24 -2.45
N THR A 81 1.58 3.29 -1.68
CA THR A 81 2.97 2.88 -1.70
C THR A 81 3.16 1.48 -2.27
N HIS A 82 4.00 1.35 -3.27
CA HIS A 82 4.57 0.09 -3.74
C HIS A 82 5.86 -0.22 -3.00
N ARG A 83 5.97 -1.43 -2.46
CA ARG A 83 7.21 -1.93 -1.83
C ARG A 83 8.00 -2.75 -2.83
N VAL A 84 9.23 -2.33 -3.12
CA VAL A 84 10.12 -2.96 -4.11
C VAL A 84 11.39 -3.42 -3.41
N GLU A 85 11.80 -4.63 -3.68
CA GLU A 85 13.06 -5.21 -3.19
C GLU A 85 13.95 -5.59 -4.36
N VAL A 86 15.23 -5.23 -4.28
CA VAL A 86 16.28 -5.78 -5.14
C VAL A 86 16.97 -6.86 -4.34
N SER A 87 16.73 -8.11 -4.74
CA SER A 87 17.21 -9.30 -4.05
C SER A 87 18.74 -9.47 -4.18
N PRO A 88 19.43 -10.07 -3.21
CA PRO A 88 20.83 -10.47 -3.34
C PRO A 88 21.10 -11.39 -4.54
N PHE A 89 20.07 -12.07 -5.02
CA PHE A 89 20.16 -13.02 -6.15
C PHE A 89 19.99 -12.36 -7.53
N ASN A 90 19.83 -11.02 -7.58
CA ASN A 90 19.74 -10.24 -8.81
C ASN A 90 20.94 -9.26 -8.90
N PRO A 91 22.19 -9.76 -8.97
CA PRO A 91 23.38 -8.91 -8.91
C PRO A 91 23.48 -7.91 -10.06
N GLU A 92 22.80 -8.18 -11.18
CA GLU A 92 22.75 -7.29 -12.34
C GLU A 92 22.03 -5.95 -12.05
N LEU A 93 21.14 -5.92 -11.06
CA LEU A 93 20.42 -4.70 -10.66
C LEU A 93 21.13 -3.93 -9.55
N HIS A 94 22.14 -4.52 -8.89
CA HIS A 94 22.80 -3.88 -7.73
C HIS A 94 23.50 -2.56 -8.08
N PRO A 95 24.20 -2.42 -9.20
CA PRO A 95 24.84 -1.14 -9.54
C PRO A 95 23.83 0.00 -9.68
N GLU A 96 22.69 -0.27 -10.33
CA GLU A 96 21.60 0.70 -10.49
C GLU A 96 20.93 1.01 -9.15
N ALA A 97 20.65 -0.02 -8.35
CA ALA A 97 20.07 0.13 -7.02
C ALA A 97 20.97 0.94 -6.07
N GLU A 98 22.29 0.74 -6.13
CA GLU A 98 23.25 1.50 -5.34
C GLU A 98 23.33 2.96 -5.78
N GLU A 99 23.28 3.23 -7.08
CA GLU A 99 23.22 4.59 -7.60
C GLU A 99 21.94 5.32 -7.16
N ILE A 100 20.79 4.64 -7.28
CA ILE A 100 19.49 5.16 -6.83
C ILE A 100 19.52 5.48 -5.34
N HIS A 101 20.01 4.55 -4.52
CA HIS A 101 20.16 4.74 -3.08
C HIS A 101 21.06 5.93 -2.75
N ALA A 102 22.24 5.99 -3.36
CA ALA A 102 23.19 7.09 -3.12
C ALA A 102 22.64 8.46 -3.56
N ARG A 103 21.85 8.53 -4.62
CA ARG A 103 21.19 9.76 -5.06
C ARG A 103 20.08 10.17 -4.10
N PHE A 104 19.27 9.20 -3.65
CA PHE A 104 18.23 9.44 -2.67
C PHE A 104 18.80 9.99 -1.36
N GLU A 105 19.89 9.44 -0.84
CA GLU A 105 20.60 9.90 0.36
C GLU A 105 21.16 11.32 0.21
N ARG A 106 21.49 11.75 -1.01
CA ARG A 106 21.90 13.15 -1.30
C ARG A 106 20.73 14.13 -1.39
N GLY A 107 19.48 13.63 -1.26
CA GLY A 107 18.27 14.44 -1.33
C GLY A 107 17.63 14.53 -2.71
N ASP A 108 18.14 13.81 -3.71
CA ASP A 108 17.50 13.74 -5.03
C ASP A 108 16.12 13.09 -4.93
N ARG A 109 15.15 13.61 -5.69
CA ARG A 109 13.82 13.01 -5.82
C ARG A 109 13.54 12.82 -7.31
N PHE A 110 13.16 11.61 -7.67
CA PHE A 110 12.93 11.22 -9.05
C PHE A 110 11.86 10.13 -9.15
N ILE A 111 11.31 9.96 -10.34
CA ILE A 111 10.27 9.02 -10.62
C ILE A 111 10.89 7.74 -11.20
N MET A 112 10.53 6.61 -10.65
CA MET A 112 10.98 5.30 -11.11
C MET A 112 9.85 4.53 -11.75
N MET A 113 10.18 3.75 -12.77
CA MET A 113 9.34 2.68 -13.31
C MET A 113 10.03 1.35 -13.05
N VAL A 114 9.27 0.38 -12.56
CA VAL A 114 9.79 -0.93 -12.17
C VAL A 114 8.92 -2.04 -12.76
N VAL A 115 9.58 -3.02 -13.36
CA VAL A 115 8.98 -4.32 -13.61
C VAL A 115 9.36 -5.23 -12.45
N GLY A 116 8.38 -5.64 -11.66
CA GLY A 116 8.59 -6.47 -10.49
C GLY A 116 7.81 -7.78 -10.54
N LYS A 117 8.43 -8.85 -10.05
CA LYS A 117 7.74 -10.12 -9.79
C LYS A 117 7.04 -10.00 -8.44
N GLN A 118 5.75 -10.35 -8.39
CA GLN A 118 4.98 -10.31 -7.15
C GLN A 118 5.63 -11.20 -6.07
N ARG A 119 5.58 -10.73 -4.83
CA ARG A 119 5.89 -11.47 -3.63
C ARG A 119 4.83 -11.20 -2.58
N SER A 120 4.48 -12.22 -1.83
CA SER A 120 3.61 -12.08 -0.67
C SER A 120 4.19 -12.87 0.49
N PHE A 121 3.93 -12.37 1.66
CA PHE A 121 4.25 -13.03 2.91
C PHE A 121 2.97 -13.05 3.76
N THR A 122 2.62 -14.23 4.26
CA THR A 122 1.48 -14.39 5.16
C THR A 122 2.02 -14.58 6.57
N THR A 123 1.57 -13.74 7.49
CA THR A 123 1.90 -13.82 8.92
C THR A 123 1.12 -14.94 9.60
N GLU A 124 1.54 -15.34 10.81
CA GLU A 124 0.89 -16.41 11.58
C GLU A 124 -0.56 -16.05 11.97
N ASP A 125 -0.86 -14.78 12.13
CA ASP A 125 -2.20 -14.22 12.38
C ASP A 125 -3.06 -14.03 11.12
N GLY A 126 -2.54 -14.46 9.95
CA GLY A 126 -3.28 -14.43 8.68
C GLY A 126 -3.18 -13.13 7.89
N GLY A 127 -2.41 -12.15 8.36
CA GLY A 127 -2.12 -10.92 7.61
C GLY A 127 -1.32 -11.22 6.34
N VAL A 128 -1.70 -10.61 5.21
CA VAL A 128 -0.97 -10.76 3.94
C VAL A 128 -0.27 -9.46 3.59
N PHE A 129 1.05 -9.52 3.45
CA PHE A 129 1.88 -8.39 3.01
C PHE A 129 2.34 -8.62 1.59
N THR A 130 2.15 -7.62 0.73
CA THR A 130 2.53 -7.67 -0.67
C THR A 130 3.75 -6.80 -0.95
N SER A 131 4.62 -7.27 -1.83
CA SER A 131 5.80 -6.56 -2.33
C SER A 131 6.18 -7.04 -3.72
N TYR A 132 7.20 -6.44 -4.31
CA TYR A 132 7.74 -6.85 -5.59
C TYR A 132 9.24 -7.14 -5.46
N ASN A 133 9.69 -8.21 -6.10
CA ASN A 133 11.10 -8.40 -6.39
C ASN A 133 11.40 -7.76 -7.76
N ALA A 134 12.22 -6.71 -7.78
CA ALA A 134 12.59 -6.01 -8.99
C ALA A 134 13.25 -6.94 -10.01
N GLN A 135 12.86 -6.81 -11.26
CA GLN A 135 13.45 -7.48 -12.41
C GLN A 135 14.07 -6.48 -13.39
N GLU A 136 13.49 -5.31 -13.49
CA GLU A 136 13.95 -4.18 -14.28
C GLU A 136 13.56 -2.89 -13.57
N MET A 137 14.41 -1.90 -13.53
CA MET A 137 14.15 -0.59 -12.93
C MET A 137 14.66 0.49 -13.87
N ARG A 138 14.02 1.65 -13.89
CA ARG A 138 14.46 2.79 -14.68
C ARG A 138 13.88 4.09 -14.15
N GLU A 139 14.71 5.12 -14.10
CA GLU A 139 14.24 6.49 -13.94
C GLU A 139 13.45 6.94 -15.17
N ILE A 140 12.31 7.59 -14.95
CA ILE A 140 11.43 8.11 -16.00
C ILE A 140 11.13 9.58 -15.77
N ASN A 141 10.73 10.29 -16.82
CA ASN A 141 10.28 11.67 -16.73
C ASN A 141 8.77 11.75 -16.40
N SER A 142 8.31 12.96 -16.10
CA SER A 142 6.90 13.22 -15.76
C SER A 142 5.92 12.88 -16.88
N GLN A 143 6.32 13.01 -18.15
CA GLN A 143 5.46 12.66 -19.29
C GLN A 143 5.24 11.14 -19.35
N THR A 144 6.30 10.33 -19.24
CA THR A 144 6.18 8.86 -19.21
C THR A 144 5.38 8.41 -17.99
N TYR A 145 5.52 9.11 -16.85
CA TYR A 145 4.69 8.83 -15.67
C TYR A 145 3.21 9.14 -15.92
N ALA A 146 2.89 10.26 -16.56
CA ALA A 146 1.52 10.60 -16.91
C ALA A 146 0.90 9.58 -17.88
N GLU A 147 1.67 9.09 -18.85
CA GLU A 147 1.25 8.01 -19.76
C GLU A 147 0.98 6.71 -18.98
N TRP A 148 1.86 6.34 -18.03
CA TRP A 148 1.65 5.18 -17.17
C TRP A 148 0.40 5.31 -16.30
N LEU A 149 0.16 6.50 -15.73
CA LEU A 149 -1.06 6.78 -14.95
C LEU A 149 -2.33 6.57 -15.78
N ALA A 150 -2.35 7.10 -17.02
CA ALA A 150 -3.50 6.97 -17.91
C ALA A 150 -3.75 5.51 -18.33
N GLU A 151 -2.70 4.77 -18.68
CA GLU A 151 -2.80 3.36 -19.07
C GLU A 151 -3.18 2.46 -17.88
N THR A 152 -2.70 2.78 -16.67
CA THR A 152 -3.08 2.06 -15.45
C THR A 152 -4.52 2.34 -15.06
N ALA A 153 -4.98 3.60 -15.24
CA ALA A 153 -6.38 3.99 -15.05
C ALA A 153 -7.32 3.23 -15.99
N ASP A 154 -6.98 3.14 -17.29
CA ASP A 154 -7.75 2.38 -18.28
C ASP A 154 -7.82 0.89 -17.92
N ALA A 155 -6.68 0.29 -17.55
CA ALA A 155 -6.63 -1.11 -17.10
C ALA A 155 -7.47 -1.35 -15.83
N THR A 156 -7.50 -0.38 -14.90
CA THR A 156 -8.30 -0.47 -13.67
C THR A 156 -9.79 -0.32 -13.98
N LEU A 157 -10.19 0.63 -14.83
CA LEU A 157 -11.58 0.77 -15.31
C LEU A 157 -12.10 -0.52 -15.95
N ARG A 158 -11.27 -1.16 -16.77
CA ARG A 158 -11.62 -2.44 -17.40
C ARG A 158 -11.87 -3.54 -16.36
N ARG A 159 -11.11 -3.56 -15.26
CA ARG A 159 -11.31 -4.51 -14.15
C ARG A 159 -12.54 -4.18 -13.32
N ILE A 160 -12.81 -2.89 -13.08
CA ILE A 160 -14.04 -2.44 -12.39
C ILE A 160 -15.27 -2.86 -13.18
N ASP A 161 -15.33 -2.61 -14.49
CA ASP A 161 -16.44 -3.04 -15.37
C ASP A 161 -16.63 -4.58 -15.32
N ALA A 162 -15.54 -5.33 -15.33
CA ALA A 162 -15.61 -6.79 -15.20
C ALA A 162 -16.15 -7.25 -13.84
N TYR A 163 -15.74 -6.58 -12.75
CA TYR A 163 -16.23 -6.86 -11.41
C TYR A 163 -17.73 -6.56 -11.28
N GLU A 164 -18.19 -5.42 -11.75
CA GLU A 164 -19.61 -5.03 -11.72
C GLU A 164 -20.50 -6.00 -12.51
N LYS A 165 -20.04 -6.46 -13.66
CA LYS A 165 -20.71 -7.52 -14.42
C LYS A 165 -20.75 -8.85 -13.65
N ALA A 166 -19.68 -9.19 -12.93
CA ALA A 166 -19.58 -10.41 -12.16
C ALA A 166 -20.52 -10.43 -10.93
N LEU A 167 -20.91 -9.27 -10.40
CA LEU A 167 -21.86 -9.17 -9.29
C LEU A 167 -23.24 -9.73 -9.64
N THR A 168 -23.67 -9.59 -10.89
CA THR A 168 -25.00 -9.98 -11.37
C THR A 168 -25.00 -11.26 -12.22
N ALA A 169 -23.84 -11.74 -12.64
CA ALA A 169 -23.70 -12.93 -13.47
C ALA A 169 -23.69 -14.22 -12.63
N GLU A 170 -24.05 -15.34 -13.25
CA GLU A 170 -23.82 -16.66 -12.64
C GLU A 170 -22.33 -16.86 -12.37
N GLN A 171 -21.97 -17.23 -11.14
CA GLN A 171 -20.58 -17.43 -10.72
C GLN A 171 -20.00 -18.72 -11.33
N SER A 172 -19.81 -18.69 -12.63
CA SER A 172 -19.23 -19.77 -13.44
C SER A 172 -18.42 -19.19 -14.60
N MET A 173 -17.48 -19.98 -15.16
CA MET A 173 -16.73 -19.60 -16.35
C MET A 173 -17.66 -19.22 -17.52
N ALA A 174 -18.73 -20.00 -17.71
CA ALA A 174 -19.70 -19.77 -18.78
C ALA A 174 -20.54 -18.51 -18.50
N GLY A 175 -20.99 -18.32 -17.26
CA GLY A 175 -21.76 -17.14 -16.84
C GLY A 175 -20.97 -15.85 -17.03
N PHE A 176 -19.70 -15.82 -16.62
CA PHE A 176 -18.84 -14.65 -16.76
C PHE A 176 -18.52 -14.33 -18.22
N ARG A 177 -18.24 -15.32 -19.06
CA ARG A 177 -18.12 -15.15 -20.51
C ARG A 177 -19.41 -14.63 -21.13
N GLY A 178 -20.55 -15.19 -20.72
CA GLY A 178 -21.89 -14.75 -21.17
C GLY A 178 -22.22 -13.31 -20.77
N ALA A 179 -21.72 -12.85 -19.64
CA ALA A 179 -21.83 -11.45 -19.19
C ALA A 179 -20.86 -10.49 -19.88
N GLY A 180 -20.00 -11.00 -20.76
CA GLY A 180 -19.02 -10.17 -21.49
C GLY A 180 -17.81 -9.76 -20.66
N ILE A 181 -17.45 -10.53 -19.64
CA ILE A 181 -16.19 -10.35 -18.90
C ILE A 181 -15.04 -10.79 -19.82
N PRO A 182 -13.98 -9.98 -19.98
CA PRO A 182 -12.83 -10.32 -20.81
C PRO A 182 -12.17 -11.65 -20.38
N GLU A 183 -11.77 -12.47 -21.36
CA GLU A 183 -11.28 -13.84 -21.13
C GLU A 183 -10.10 -13.92 -20.17
N ASP A 184 -9.19 -12.95 -20.25
CA ASP A 184 -8.02 -12.84 -19.37
C ASP A 184 -8.36 -12.49 -17.91
N LEU A 185 -9.58 -12.04 -17.63
CA LEU A 185 -10.08 -11.73 -16.29
C LEU A 185 -11.02 -12.80 -15.72
N VAL A 186 -11.58 -13.69 -16.55
CA VAL A 186 -12.61 -14.66 -16.11
C VAL A 186 -12.11 -15.53 -14.97
N ASP A 187 -10.94 -16.13 -15.10
CA ASP A 187 -10.38 -17.04 -14.09
C ASP A 187 -10.07 -16.30 -12.78
N GLY A 188 -9.38 -15.16 -12.85
CA GLY A 188 -9.08 -14.34 -11.68
C GLY A 188 -10.34 -13.78 -11.02
N MET A 189 -11.36 -13.43 -11.80
CA MET A 189 -12.63 -12.96 -11.29
C MET A 189 -13.40 -14.05 -10.53
N LEU A 190 -13.35 -15.30 -11.00
CA LEU A 190 -13.94 -16.44 -10.27
C LEU A 190 -13.27 -16.63 -8.92
N LEU A 191 -11.95 -16.59 -8.88
CA LEU A 191 -11.18 -16.68 -7.64
C LEU A 191 -11.48 -15.51 -6.70
N SER A 192 -11.51 -14.30 -7.24
CA SER A 192 -11.84 -13.09 -6.48
C SER A 192 -13.23 -13.18 -5.84
N ARG A 193 -14.26 -13.50 -6.62
CA ARG A 193 -15.63 -13.62 -6.15
C ARG A 193 -15.86 -14.76 -5.13
N ALA A 194 -15.00 -15.76 -5.13
CA ALA A 194 -15.05 -16.86 -4.17
C ALA A 194 -14.34 -16.52 -2.84
N HIS A 195 -13.36 -15.62 -2.86
CA HIS A 195 -12.50 -15.30 -1.72
C HIS A 195 -12.87 -14.01 -1.01
N TYR A 196 -13.08 -12.92 -1.78
CA TYR A 196 -13.36 -11.62 -1.21
C TYR A 196 -14.85 -11.41 -0.96
N PRO A 197 -15.24 -10.75 0.15
CA PRO A 197 -16.60 -10.26 0.29
C PRO A 197 -16.90 -9.23 -0.79
N ASP A 198 -18.18 -9.02 -1.09
CA ASP A 198 -18.62 -7.96 -1.98
C ASP A 198 -18.22 -6.60 -1.42
N PHE A 199 -17.76 -5.72 -2.29
CA PHE A 199 -17.30 -4.38 -1.94
C PHE A 199 -17.81 -3.35 -2.96
N GLU A 200 -17.81 -2.10 -2.56
CA GLU A 200 -18.16 -0.98 -3.44
C GLU A 200 -16.95 -0.62 -4.29
N SER A 201 -17.11 -0.68 -5.62
CA SER A 201 -16.03 -0.43 -6.59
C SER A 201 -15.62 1.05 -6.67
N GLU A 202 -16.43 1.95 -6.06
CA GLU A 202 -16.20 3.39 -6.03
C GLU A 202 -14.83 3.78 -5.46
N VAL A 203 -14.29 3.01 -4.52
CA VAL A 203 -12.95 3.28 -3.96
C VAL A 203 -11.88 3.24 -5.04
N TYR A 204 -11.93 2.25 -5.94
CA TYR A 204 -11.00 2.15 -7.07
C TYR A 204 -11.33 3.13 -8.20
N MET A 205 -12.60 3.55 -8.33
CA MET A 205 -12.98 4.62 -9.25
C MET A 205 -12.38 5.97 -8.82
N LEU A 206 -12.31 6.24 -7.51
CA LEU A 206 -11.62 7.42 -6.99
C LEU A 206 -10.13 7.40 -7.30
N ASP A 207 -9.48 6.25 -7.18
CA ASP A 207 -8.06 6.07 -7.56
C ASP A 207 -7.85 6.41 -9.05
N VAL A 208 -8.74 5.94 -9.92
CA VAL A 208 -8.72 6.27 -11.35
C VAL A 208 -8.85 7.77 -11.58
N LEU A 209 -9.79 8.43 -10.91
CA LEU A 209 -9.99 9.89 -11.03
C LEU A 209 -8.77 10.67 -10.55
N GLN A 210 -8.14 10.26 -9.45
CA GLN A 210 -6.90 10.86 -8.96
C GLN A 210 -5.76 10.69 -9.98
N ALA A 211 -5.61 9.49 -10.54
CA ALA A 211 -4.59 9.20 -11.53
C ALA A 211 -4.75 10.05 -12.81
N LEU A 212 -5.96 10.17 -13.33
CA LEU A 212 -6.25 10.98 -14.51
C LEU A 212 -6.03 12.48 -14.25
N ASN A 213 -6.40 12.98 -13.07
CA ASN A 213 -6.14 14.36 -12.69
C ASN A 213 -4.62 14.63 -12.59
N ALA A 214 -3.87 13.73 -11.96
CA ALA A 214 -2.41 13.84 -11.87
C ALA A 214 -1.74 13.77 -13.25
N ALA A 215 -2.20 12.90 -14.15
CA ALA A 215 -1.72 12.82 -15.53
C ALA A 215 -1.94 14.11 -16.31
N LEU A 216 -3.01 14.85 -16.00
CA LEU A 216 -3.32 16.17 -16.58
C LEU A 216 -2.58 17.33 -15.91
N GLY A 217 -1.72 17.05 -14.92
CA GLY A 217 -1.03 18.07 -14.13
C GLY A 217 -1.97 18.92 -13.24
N ARG A 218 -3.15 18.41 -12.92
CA ARG A 218 -4.10 19.07 -12.04
C ARG A 218 -3.88 18.61 -10.61
N SER A 219 -3.63 19.54 -9.68
CA SER A 219 -3.64 19.24 -8.25
C SER A 219 -5.05 18.84 -7.84
N VAL A 220 -5.23 17.63 -7.34
CA VAL A 220 -6.48 17.24 -6.68
C VAL A 220 -6.40 17.76 -5.25
N GLU A 221 -7.16 18.80 -4.93
CA GLU A 221 -7.49 19.05 -3.53
C GLU A 221 -8.32 17.86 -3.09
N ILE A 222 -7.73 17.00 -2.26
CA ILE A 222 -8.45 15.90 -1.61
C ILE A 222 -9.43 16.58 -0.66
N VAL A 223 -10.67 16.71 -1.10
CA VAL A 223 -11.79 17.01 -0.21
C VAL A 223 -11.95 15.76 0.66
N ASN A 224 -11.30 15.76 1.82
CA ASN A 224 -11.60 14.84 2.90
C ASN A 224 -13.07 15.04 3.27
N ARG A 225 -13.97 14.32 2.63
CA ARG A 225 -15.34 14.18 3.10
C ARG A 225 -15.32 13.25 4.29
N SER A 226 -15.09 13.83 5.46
CA SER A 226 -15.66 13.25 6.68
C SER A 226 -17.18 13.17 6.48
N PRO A 227 -17.85 12.08 6.88
CA PRO A 227 -19.29 11.98 6.77
C PRO A 227 -19.93 13.10 7.61
N GLU A 228 -20.65 13.99 6.95
CA GLU A 228 -21.43 15.03 7.61
C GLU A 228 -22.49 14.38 8.52
N PRO A 229 -22.63 14.84 9.77
CA PRO A 229 -23.77 14.46 10.59
C PRO A 229 -25.05 15.13 10.03
N VAL A 230 -26.10 14.32 9.92
CA VAL A 230 -27.44 14.69 9.45
C VAL A 230 -27.98 15.90 10.20
N PRO A 231 -28.57 16.92 9.55
CA PRO A 231 -28.99 18.14 10.20
C PRO A 231 -30.28 17.95 11.01
N SER A 232 -30.21 18.24 12.29
CA SER A 232 -31.40 18.57 13.10
C SER A 232 -31.57 20.08 13.17
N ASN A 233 -32.75 20.54 12.81
CA ASN A 233 -33.20 21.89 12.58
C ASN A 233 -33.15 22.85 13.79
N PRO A 234 -33.46 24.16 13.63
CA PRO A 234 -32.65 25.29 14.09
C PRO A 234 -33.24 26.01 15.32
N VAL A 235 -32.42 26.69 16.08
CA VAL A 235 -32.86 27.89 16.83
C VAL A 235 -31.67 28.83 17.15
N VAL A 236 -31.77 30.04 16.54
CA VAL A 236 -31.40 31.38 17.03
C VAL A 236 -29.94 31.77 17.30
N GLU A 237 -29.56 32.81 16.55
CA GLU A 237 -28.40 33.70 16.72
C GLU A 237 -28.22 34.27 18.15
N GLU A 238 -26.96 34.35 18.57
CA GLU A 238 -26.44 35.55 19.20
C GLU A 238 -24.92 35.63 19.13
N LYS A 239 -24.40 36.80 18.81
CA LYS A 239 -23.01 37.17 18.61
C LYS A 239 -22.22 37.39 19.91
N PRO A 240 -20.90 37.50 19.87
CA PRO A 240 -19.98 37.05 20.92
C PRO A 240 -19.63 38.11 21.96
N PRO A 241 -18.96 37.70 22.99
CA PRO A 241 -17.80 38.47 23.44
C PRO A 241 -16.54 37.67 23.75
N GLN A 242 -15.48 38.39 23.67
CA GLN A 242 -14.09 38.11 23.81
C GLN A 242 -13.65 37.51 25.15
N ASN A 243 -12.54 36.77 25.08
CA ASN A 243 -11.51 36.55 26.10
C ASN A 243 -11.90 36.52 27.56
N ILE A 244 -11.75 35.36 28.16
CA ILE A 244 -11.15 35.28 29.51
C ILE A 244 -10.22 34.04 29.56
N VAL A 245 -8.97 34.33 29.85
CA VAL A 245 -7.95 33.39 30.31
C VAL A 245 -8.42 32.82 31.62
N SER A 246 -8.40 31.52 31.79
CA SER A 246 -8.34 30.89 33.10
C SER A 246 -7.51 29.63 33.04
N GLU A 247 -6.35 29.73 33.67
CA GLU A 247 -5.47 28.63 34.04
C GLU A 247 -6.23 27.65 34.97
N ASN A 248 -5.92 26.38 34.76
CA ASN A 248 -5.76 25.26 35.65
C ASN A 248 -6.52 24.00 35.24
N GLY A 249 -5.77 23.14 34.59
CA GLY A 249 -6.02 21.75 34.36
C GLY A 249 -4.86 21.23 33.49
N SER A 250 -3.85 20.62 34.15
CA SER A 250 -2.66 20.05 33.48
C SER A 250 -3.10 19.12 32.33
N ALA A 251 -3.18 19.67 31.14
CA ALA A 251 -3.30 18.87 29.94
C ALA A 251 -1.95 18.13 29.81
N MET A 252 -1.98 16.81 29.93
CA MET A 252 -0.86 15.93 29.70
C MET A 252 -0.36 16.17 28.28
N SER A 253 0.93 16.40 28.09
CA SER A 253 1.46 16.58 26.73
C SER A 253 1.26 15.31 25.92
N LEU A 254 1.20 15.42 24.59
CA LEU A 254 1.06 14.25 23.71
C LEU A 254 2.17 13.23 23.95
N ASP A 255 3.39 13.71 24.16
CA ASP A 255 4.55 12.87 24.49
C ASP A 255 4.36 12.13 25.83
N ASP A 256 3.86 12.82 26.86
CA ASP A 256 3.60 12.18 28.15
C ASP A 256 2.44 11.19 28.09
N LEU A 257 1.44 11.46 27.24
CA LEU A 257 0.34 10.54 26.96
C LEU A 257 0.86 9.25 26.30
N ILE A 258 1.70 9.36 25.28
CA ILE A 258 2.30 8.19 24.60
C ILE A 258 3.14 7.37 25.58
N ILE A 259 4.00 8.03 26.37
CA ILE A 259 4.84 7.36 27.35
C ILE A 259 4.01 6.65 28.41
N SER A 260 2.95 7.31 28.92
CA SER A 260 2.06 6.70 29.92
C SER A 260 1.28 5.51 29.34
N THR A 261 0.88 5.59 28.09
CA THR A 261 0.19 4.50 27.38
C THR A 261 1.12 3.28 27.23
N ILE A 262 2.38 3.51 26.86
CA ILE A 262 3.37 2.44 26.77
C ILE A 262 3.66 1.85 28.15
N ALA A 263 3.87 2.70 29.18
CA ALA A 263 4.15 2.25 30.53
C ALA A 263 3.01 1.40 31.13
N ALA A 264 1.77 1.76 30.84
CA ALA A 264 0.59 1.03 31.34
C ALA A 264 0.28 -0.25 30.56
N GLY A 265 0.61 -0.27 29.25
CA GLY A 265 0.27 -1.35 28.34
C GLY A 265 1.35 -2.43 28.19
N ASP A 266 2.62 -2.12 28.49
CA ASP A 266 3.72 -3.07 28.32
C ASP A 266 3.66 -4.18 29.40
N ARG A 267 3.36 -5.39 28.94
CA ARG A 267 3.35 -6.61 29.78
C ARG A 267 4.57 -7.49 29.55
N GLY A 268 5.63 -6.92 28.98
CA GLY A 268 6.87 -7.63 28.68
C GLY A 268 7.10 -7.87 27.18
N GLU A 269 6.16 -7.49 26.32
CA GLU A 269 6.27 -7.60 24.84
C GLU A 269 6.19 -6.24 24.11
N GLY A 270 6.01 -5.14 24.87
CA GLY A 270 5.78 -3.80 24.33
C GLY A 270 4.30 -3.51 24.12
N VAL A 271 3.99 -2.34 23.55
CA VAL A 271 2.63 -1.89 23.21
C VAL A 271 2.54 -1.70 21.71
N ASP A 272 1.46 -2.22 21.14
CA ASP A 272 1.16 -2.13 19.71
C ASP A 272 0.92 -0.69 19.25
N TYR A 273 1.46 -0.34 18.09
CA TYR A 273 1.35 0.99 17.48
C TYR A 273 -0.10 1.49 17.37
N ASP A 274 -1.00 0.63 16.87
CA ASP A 274 -2.41 1.02 16.71
C ASP A 274 -3.13 1.23 18.06
N ALA A 275 -2.66 0.58 19.11
CA ALA A 275 -3.18 0.82 20.48
C ALA A 275 -2.76 2.21 20.99
N ILE A 276 -1.51 2.62 20.72
CA ILE A 276 -1.00 3.95 21.06
C ILE A 276 -1.77 5.03 20.30
N ILE A 277 -1.91 4.88 18.98
CA ILE A 277 -2.65 5.82 18.11
C ILE A 277 -4.12 5.95 18.57
N ARG A 278 -4.75 4.83 18.91
CA ARG A 278 -6.15 4.83 19.39
C ARG A 278 -6.29 5.63 20.69
N GLU A 279 -5.38 5.46 21.63
CA GLU A 279 -5.40 6.18 22.90
C GLU A 279 -5.19 7.69 22.70
N CYS A 280 -4.25 8.07 21.81
CA CYS A 280 -4.06 9.47 21.41
C CYS A 280 -5.34 10.07 20.80
N SER A 281 -6.03 9.30 19.95
CA SER A 281 -7.29 9.74 19.34
C SER A 281 -8.42 9.92 20.37
N VAL A 282 -8.51 9.05 21.37
CA VAL A 282 -9.48 9.18 22.48
C VAL A 282 -9.27 10.48 23.26
N HIS A 283 -8.01 10.95 23.36
CA HIS A 283 -7.66 12.20 24.02
C HIS A 283 -7.69 13.43 23.10
N GLY A 284 -8.18 13.27 21.85
CA GLY A 284 -8.42 14.37 20.91
C GLY A 284 -7.23 14.78 20.06
N HIS A 285 -6.16 14.00 20.05
CA HIS A 285 -5.01 14.22 19.17
C HIS A 285 -5.24 13.59 17.78
N SER A 286 -4.76 14.26 16.73
CA SER A 286 -4.84 13.68 15.38
C SER A 286 -3.88 12.49 15.24
N ARG A 287 -4.19 11.58 14.29
CA ARG A 287 -3.31 10.46 13.98
C ARG A 287 -1.91 10.95 13.57
N GLN A 288 -1.85 12.01 12.74
CA GLN A 288 -0.60 12.58 12.26
C GLN A 288 0.26 13.11 13.41
N ASP A 289 -0.35 13.88 14.35
CA ASP A 289 0.39 14.41 15.50
C ASP A 289 0.94 13.27 16.37
N ALA A 290 0.16 12.18 16.56
CA ALA A 290 0.58 11.02 17.31
C ALA A 290 1.74 10.25 16.61
N GLU A 291 1.69 10.10 15.29
CA GLU A 291 2.75 9.50 14.47
C GLU A 291 4.05 10.32 14.58
N ASP A 292 3.97 11.64 14.40
CA ASP A 292 5.11 12.55 14.50
C ASP A 292 5.72 12.55 15.92
N ALA A 293 4.88 12.46 16.96
CA ALA A 293 5.34 12.38 18.36
C ALA A 293 6.02 11.04 18.67
N ILE A 294 5.51 9.91 18.17
CA ILE A 294 6.16 8.58 18.29
C ILE A 294 7.53 8.60 17.63
N ASP A 295 7.63 9.13 16.41
CA ASP A 295 8.90 9.23 15.68
C ASP A 295 9.88 10.16 16.39
N SER A 296 9.43 11.28 16.94
CA SER A 296 10.25 12.20 17.76
C SER A 296 10.79 11.53 19.02
N LEU A 297 9.93 10.83 19.77
CA LEU A 297 10.30 10.10 20.99
C LEU A 297 11.28 8.97 20.73
N ARG A 298 11.21 8.35 19.55
CA ARG A 298 12.14 7.30 19.10
C ARG A 298 13.48 7.88 18.65
N ALA A 299 13.45 8.90 17.75
CA ALA A 299 14.64 9.38 17.04
C ALA A 299 15.43 10.42 17.83
N VAL A 300 14.77 11.38 18.47
CA VAL A 300 15.41 12.53 19.12
C VAL A 300 15.52 12.33 20.62
N GLY A 301 14.47 11.77 21.25
CA GLY A 301 14.42 11.58 22.70
C GLY A 301 15.05 10.29 23.19
N GLY A 302 15.13 9.25 22.36
CA GLY A 302 15.56 7.91 22.76
C GLY A 302 14.73 7.33 23.92
N ARG A 303 13.54 7.88 24.16
CA ARG A 303 12.69 7.53 25.32
C ARG A 303 11.86 6.27 25.08
N ILE A 304 11.63 5.93 23.80
CA ILE A 304 10.96 4.71 23.38
C ILE A 304 11.83 3.98 22.35
N SER A 305 11.73 2.67 22.33
CA SER A 305 12.40 1.80 21.35
C SER A 305 11.40 0.86 20.71
N GLU A 306 11.53 0.64 19.42
CA GLU A 306 10.77 -0.37 18.71
C GLU A 306 11.44 -1.73 18.93
N HIS A 307 10.85 -2.54 19.80
CA HIS A 307 11.41 -3.85 20.17
C HIS A 307 11.08 -4.92 19.13
N LYS A 308 9.89 -4.84 18.55
CA LYS A 308 9.37 -5.68 17.47
C LYS A 308 8.63 -4.74 16.52
N PHE A 309 8.58 -5.04 15.23
CA PHE A 309 7.91 -4.19 14.25
C PHE A 309 6.50 -3.79 14.70
N GLY A 310 6.29 -2.47 14.83
CA GLY A 310 5.04 -1.90 15.33
C GLY A 310 4.80 -2.04 16.84
N TRP A 311 5.80 -2.48 17.63
CA TRP A 311 5.69 -2.66 19.08
C TRP A 311 6.73 -1.83 19.81
N PHE A 312 6.27 -0.93 20.67
CA PHE A 312 7.08 0.07 21.35
C PHE A 312 7.21 -0.21 22.84
N ARG A 313 8.40 0.03 23.36
CA ARG A 313 8.76 -0.04 24.80
C ARG A 313 9.42 1.24 25.25
N LEU A 314 9.33 1.48 26.54
CA LEU A 314 10.18 2.49 27.16
C LEU A 314 11.63 2.04 27.17
N THR A 315 12.54 2.95 26.83
CA THR A 315 13.97 2.71 26.96
C THR A 315 14.36 2.84 28.45
N GLU A 316 14.95 1.81 29.02
CA GLU A 316 15.52 1.91 30.38
C GLU A 316 16.71 2.88 30.31
N VAL A 317 16.65 3.96 31.11
CA VAL A 317 17.74 4.96 31.29
C VAL A 317 18.72 4.48 32.33
#